data_894d105e198608ce974b97a8795133c6
#
_entry.id   894d105e198608ce974b97a8795133c6
#
_cell.length_a   1.000
_cell.length_b   1.000
_cell.length_c   1.000
_cell.angle_alpha   90.00
_cell.angle_beta   90.00
_cell.angle_gamma   90.00
#
_symmetry.space_group_name_H-M   'P 1'
#
loop_
_entity.id
_entity.type
_entity.pdbx_description
1 polymer ?
#
loop_
_entity_poly.entity_id
_entity_poly.type
_entity_poly.pdbx_seq_one_letter_code
_entity_poly.pdbx_strand_id
1 'polypeptide(L)' 'MLTQRTVYCPYCGEPIEVLLDEEDAGQQYIEDCQVCCRPITFKLSVGMDGELTLSVYDENEAF' A
#
# COMPACT_ATOMS: atom_id res chain seq x y z
N MET A 1 -0.12 17.14 -1.76
CA MET A 1 0.22 16.99 -0.35
C MET A 1 0.38 15.53 0.00
N LEU A 2 1.47 15.17 0.67
CA LEU A 2 1.73 13.79 1.02
C LEU A 2 1.05 13.40 2.32
N THR A 3 0.45 12.22 2.34
CA THR A 3 -0.19 11.68 3.53
C THR A 3 0.58 10.44 3.96
N GLN A 4 0.97 10.41 5.23
CA GLN A 4 1.67 9.25 5.76
C GLN A 4 0.68 8.23 6.27
N ARG A 5 0.88 6.97 5.90
CA ARG A 5 0.04 5.86 6.33
C ARG A 5 0.92 4.73 6.82
N THR A 6 0.41 3.99 7.80
CA THR A 6 1.07 2.80 8.30
C THR A 6 0.25 1.59 7.89
N VAL A 7 0.89 0.64 7.22
CA VAL A 7 0.27 -0.62 6.85
C VAL A 7 1.12 -1.76 7.38
N TYR A 8 0.53 -2.94 7.42
CA TYR A 8 1.23 -4.12 7.91
C TYR A 8 1.52 -5.07 6.76
N CYS A 9 2.74 -5.58 6.74
CA CYS A 9 3.14 -6.55 5.73
C CYS A 9 2.23 -7.76 5.79
N PRO A 10 1.66 -8.20 4.64
CA PRO A 10 0.78 -9.38 4.65
C PRO A 10 1.51 -10.69 4.87
N TYR A 11 2.84 -10.67 4.86
CA TYR A 11 3.64 -11.88 5.08
C TYR A 11 4.16 -11.98 6.51
N CYS A 12 4.84 -10.93 6.99
CA CYS A 12 5.50 -10.97 8.29
C CYS A 12 4.81 -10.14 9.37
N GLY A 13 3.86 -9.28 8.97
CA GLY A 13 3.11 -8.47 9.93
C GLY A 13 3.84 -7.25 10.45
N GLU A 14 5.00 -6.93 9.89
CA GLU A 14 5.75 -5.75 10.33
C GLU A 14 5.09 -4.46 9.83
N PRO A 15 5.10 -3.40 10.65
CA PRO A 15 4.54 -2.12 10.20
C PRO A 15 5.43 -1.47 9.15
N ILE A 16 4.80 -0.94 8.12
CA ILE A 16 5.47 -0.27 7.02
C ILE A 16 4.88 1.13 6.88
N GLU A 17 5.74 2.13 6.88
CA GLU A 17 5.30 3.50 6.66
C GLU A 17 5.40 3.85 5.18
N VAL A 18 4.32 4.37 4.63
CA VAL A 18 4.27 4.77 3.23
C VAL A 18 3.77 6.19 3.12
N LEU A 19 4.26 6.89 2.11
CA LEU A 19 3.80 8.24 1.81
C LEU A 19 2.89 8.17 0.58
N LEU A 20 1.71 8.75 0.72
CA LEU A 20 0.70 8.71 -0.32
C LEU A 20 0.51 10.11 -0.90
N ASP A 21 0.40 10.19 -2.21
CA ASP A 21 0.07 11.41 -2.91
C ASP A 21 -1.28 11.22 -3.57
N GLU A 22 -2.17 12.18 -3.43
CA GLU A 22 -3.49 12.09 -4.03
C GLU A 22 -3.43 12.04 -5.56
N GLU A 23 -2.32 12.48 -6.15
CA GLU A 23 -2.11 12.36 -7.59
C GLU A 23 -1.89 10.91 -8.02
N ASP A 24 -1.52 10.05 -7.08
CA ASP A 24 -1.30 8.63 -7.35
C ASP A 24 -2.57 7.80 -7.14
N ALA A 25 -3.67 8.42 -6.80
CA ALA A 25 -4.92 7.71 -6.58
C ALA A 25 -5.33 6.92 -7.81
N GLY A 26 -5.73 5.67 -7.59
CA GLY A 26 -6.08 4.76 -8.67
C GLY A 26 -4.90 3.98 -9.22
N GLN A 27 -3.71 4.23 -8.72
CA GLN A 27 -2.52 3.53 -9.18
C GLN A 27 -2.20 2.33 -8.31
N GLN A 28 -1.45 1.42 -8.89
CA GLN A 28 -1.03 0.19 -8.23
C GLN A 28 0.46 0.01 -8.47
N TYR A 29 1.18 -0.38 -7.44
CA TYR A 29 2.62 -0.60 -7.58
C TYR A 29 3.07 -1.72 -6.65
N ILE A 30 4.28 -2.21 -6.87
CA ILE A 30 4.85 -3.30 -6.08
C ILE A 30 6.11 -2.81 -5.40
N GLU A 31 6.21 -3.06 -4.10
CA GLU A 31 7.38 -2.73 -3.29
C GLU A 31 7.76 -3.93 -2.45
N ASP A 32 9.05 -4.11 -2.23
CA ASP A 32 9.52 -5.21 -1.39
C ASP A 32 9.42 -4.85 0.09
N CYS A 33 9.01 -5.81 0.90
CA CYS A 33 9.07 -5.65 2.33
C CYS A 33 10.52 -5.60 2.78
N GLN A 34 10.88 -4.64 3.63
CA GLN A 34 12.25 -4.48 4.09
C GLN A 34 12.66 -5.54 5.10
N VAL A 35 11.71 -6.26 5.67
CA VAL A 35 11.97 -7.26 6.69
C VAL A 35 12.03 -8.66 6.08
N CYS A 36 10.99 -9.06 5.38
CA CYS A 36 10.92 -10.41 4.80
C CYS A 36 11.34 -10.46 3.34
N CYS A 37 11.59 -9.33 2.72
CA CYS A 37 12.06 -9.22 1.33
C CYS A 37 11.11 -9.83 0.31
N ARG A 38 9.80 -9.84 0.61
CA ARG A 38 8.81 -10.35 -0.32
C ARG A 38 8.08 -9.22 -1.01
N PRO A 39 7.65 -9.43 -2.25
CA PRO A 39 6.95 -8.37 -2.99
C PRO A 39 5.54 -8.17 -2.45
N ILE A 40 5.19 -6.92 -2.20
CA ILE A 40 3.86 -6.54 -1.71
C ILE A 40 3.23 -5.67 -2.78
N THR A 41 1.99 -5.96 -3.13
CA THR A 41 1.25 -5.12 -4.07
C THR A 41 0.49 -4.06 -3.29
N PHE A 42 0.75 -2.81 -3.61
CA PHE A 42 0.06 -1.67 -3.02
C PHE A 42 -0.92 -1.11 -4.04
N LYS A 43 -2.14 -0.89 -3.59
CA LYS A 43 -3.16 -0.29 -4.44
C LYS A 43 -3.71 0.94 -3.73
N LEU A 44 -3.55 2.09 -4.35
CA LEU A 44 -4.04 3.35 -3.81
C LEU A 44 -5.32 3.72 -4.53
N SER A 45 -6.37 3.98 -3.75
CA SER A 45 -7.64 4.39 -4.31
C SER A 45 -8.18 5.57 -3.54
N VAL A 46 -9.14 6.28 -4.13
CA VAL A 46 -9.80 7.40 -3.50
C VAL A 46 -11.29 7.08 -3.37
N GLY A 47 -11.82 7.33 -2.18
CA GLY A 47 -13.24 7.12 -1.92
C GLY A 47 -14.10 8.23 -2.49
N MET A 48 -15.42 8.06 -2.38
CA MET A 48 -16.37 9.02 -2.91
C MET A 48 -16.28 10.38 -2.23
N ASP A 49 -15.79 10.40 -1.00
CA ASP A 49 -15.60 11.61 -0.22
C ASP A 49 -14.20 12.22 -0.41
N GLY A 50 -13.40 11.63 -1.29
CA GLY A 50 -12.04 12.10 -1.53
C GLY A 50 -11.01 11.54 -0.58
N GLU A 51 -11.36 10.60 0.27
CA GLU A 51 -10.43 9.99 1.20
C GLU A 51 -9.54 8.98 0.50
N LEU A 52 -8.24 9.07 0.76
CA LEU A 52 -7.28 8.10 0.21
C LEU A 52 -7.30 6.82 1.01
N THR A 53 -7.35 5.70 0.31
CA THR A 53 -7.34 4.37 0.90
C THR A 53 -6.21 3.56 0.29
N LEU A 54 -5.39 2.96 1.13
CA LEU A 54 -4.30 2.11 0.68
C LEU A 54 -4.58 0.67 1.06
N SER A 55 -4.48 -0.21 0.08
CA SER A 55 -4.64 -1.65 0.29
C SER A 55 -3.34 -2.35 -0.02
N VAL A 56 -3.04 -3.41 0.74
CA VAL A 56 -1.86 -4.23 0.50
C VAL A 56 -2.30 -5.66 0.24
N TYR A 57 -1.61 -6.31 -0.68
CA TYR A 57 -1.93 -7.68 -1.08
C TYR A 57 -0.64 -8.49 -1.15
N ASP A 58 -0.72 -9.76 -0.76
CA ASP A 58 0.39 -10.66 -0.96
C ASP A 58 0.32 -11.25 -2.37
N GLU A 59 1.31 -12.06 -2.73
CA GLU A 59 1.38 -12.61 -4.08
C GLU A 59 0.26 -13.62 -4.37
N ASN A 60 -0.34 -14.20 -3.32
CA ASN A 60 -1.46 -15.12 -3.46
C ASN A 60 -2.79 -14.41 -3.57
N GLU A 61 -2.86 -13.18 -3.07
CA GLU A 61 -4.06 -12.37 -3.13
C GLU A 61 -4.04 -11.40 -4.31
N ALA A 62 -3.02 -11.49 -5.13
CA ALA A 62 -2.89 -10.59 -6.28
C ALA A 62 -4.08 -10.78 -7.21
N PHE A 63 -4.70 -9.68 -7.55
CA PHE A 63 -5.90 -9.62 -8.38
C PHE A 63 -5.57 -9.51 -9.85
#